data_b85f1c9789d50d7f9a796a2fc0267efe
#
_entry.id   b85f1c9789d50d7f9a796a2fc0267efe
#
_cell.length_a   1.000
_cell.length_b   1.000
_cell.length_c   1.000
_cell.angle_alpha   90.00
_cell.angle_beta   90.00
_cell.angle_gamma   90.00
#
_symmetry.space_group_name_H-M   'P 1'
#
loop_
_entity.id
_entity.type
_entity.pdbx_description
1 polymer ?
#
loop_
_entity_poly.entity_id
_entity_poly.type
_entity_poly.pdbx_seq_one_letter_code
_entity_poly.pdbx_strand_id
1 'polypeptide(L)'
;MSQEKYNFIYTIFYATLFIFFFSCQKKKIPYFETIAFNDVKLSANPKPGSWRYNHDEKFQKFEDFQKSKKINPEPGKNTIYLQPIGDFNELQKKEIEFTKEYLKIYFQLDTKILPVLSNTIFPKTVRRIFKDGQEQILAGYVLDSVLIKRKPKDAVVLMGITERDLYPIPEWNYVFGLASYENGVGVTSMYRFANGHLTDSNFNESTLRLMKISSHEIGHMFGITHCLNANCVMNGTNTLSETDFHYARACSLCQRKLNSSIPYDNKKRLLELKRFFEKHHLNSELARVEQDLNLLQ
;
A
#
# COMPACT_ATOMS: atom_id res chain seq x y z
N MET A 1 -94.07 10.19 -39.85
CA MET A 1 -93.06 9.89 -40.91
C MET A 1 -91.83 10.68 -40.57
N SER A 2 -90.86 10.08 -39.91
CA SER A 2 -89.54 10.63 -39.71
C SER A 2 -88.55 9.44 -39.60
N GLN A 3 -87.62 9.40 -40.51
CA GLN A 3 -86.50 8.42 -40.50
C GLN A 3 -85.50 8.90 -39.52
N GLU A 4 -85.26 8.10 -38.48
CA GLU A 4 -84.07 8.25 -37.59
C GLU A 4 -82.91 7.56 -38.25
N LYS A 5 -81.91 8.32 -38.56
CA LYS A 5 -80.57 7.86 -39.01
C LYS A 5 -79.78 7.35 -37.82
N TYR A 6 -79.46 6.04 -37.81
CA TYR A 6 -78.53 5.49 -36.90
C TYR A 6 -77.08 5.86 -37.29
N ASN A 7 -76.50 6.75 -36.47
CA ASN A 7 -75.08 7.03 -36.54
C ASN A 7 -74.32 5.93 -35.75
N PHE A 8 -73.63 5.08 -36.47
CA PHE A 8 -72.73 4.07 -35.87
C PHE A 8 -71.40 4.76 -35.62
N ILE A 9 -71.12 5.08 -34.35
CA ILE A 9 -69.84 5.66 -33.93
C ILE A 9 -68.93 4.44 -33.69
N TYR A 10 -67.93 4.22 -34.57
CA TYR A 10 -66.85 3.29 -34.35
C TYR A 10 -65.87 3.95 -33.35
N THR A 11 -65.95 3.50 -32.09
CA THR A 11 -64.93 3.81 -31.08
C THR A 11 -63.73 2.92 -31.35
N ILE A 12 -62.68 3.47 -31.96
CA ILE A 12 -61.40 2.79 -32.13
C ILE A 12 -60.69 2.83 -30.80
N PHE A 13 -60.65 1.66 -30.08
CA PHE A 13 -59.80 1.48 -28.90
C PHE A 13 -58.37 1.34 -29.37
N TYR A 14 -57.58 2.41 -29.29
CA TYR A 14 -56.13 2.32 -29.35
C TYR A 14 -55.63 1.71 -28.06
N ALA A 15 -55.42 0.40 -28.07
CA ALA A 15 -54.62 -0.29 -27.04
C ALA A 15 -53.17 0.10 -27.24
N THR A 16 -52.74 1.17 -26.56
CA THR A 16 -51.32 1.51 -26.44
C THR A 16 -50.65 0.42 -25.60
N LEU A 17 -50.03 -0.50 -26.29
CA LEU A 17 -49.16 -1.53 -25.66
C LEU A 17 -47.93 -0.81 -25.12
N PHE A 18 -47.97 -0.40 -23.84
CA PHE A 18 -46.81 0.06 -23.11
C PHE A 18 -45.89 -1.15 -22.87
N ILE A 19 -44.96 -1.37 -23.80
CA ILE A 19 -43.84 -2.32 -23.60
C ILE A 19 -42.92 -1.63 -22.59
N PHE A 20 -43.09 -1.98 -21.31
CA PHE A 20 -42.11 -1.67 -20.29
C PHE A 20 -40.84 -2.49 -20.62
N PHE A 21 -39.92 -1.87 -21.34
CA PHE A 21 -38.55 -2.32 -21.35
C PHE A 21 -38.03 -2.21 -19.92
N PHE A 22 -38.18 -3.26 -19.14
CA PHE A 22 -37.37 -3.47 -17.95
C PHE A 22 -35.94 -3.63 -18.47
N SER A 23 -35.27 -2.51 -18.69
CA SER A 23 -33.83 -2.47 -18.77
C SER A 23 -33.33 -2.95 -17.42
N CYS A 24 -32.94 -4.23 -17.37
CA CYS A 24 -32.23 -4.80 -16.24
C CYS A 24 -30.87 -4.10 -16.20
N GLN A 25 -30.82 -2.87 -15.72
CA GLN A 25 -29.55 -2.22 -15.41
C GLN A 25 -28.90 -3.07 -14.33
N LYS A 26 -27.97 -3.92 -14.75
CA LYS A 26 -27.09 -4.64 -13.80
C LYS A 26 -26.55 -3.58 -12.86
N LYS A 27 -26.97 -3.62 -11.59
CA LYS A 27 -26.51 -2.69 -10.56
C LYS A 27 -25.00 -2.76 -10.54
N LYS A 28 -24.33 -1.71 -10.94
CA LYS A 28 -22.88 -1.69 -11.07
C LYS A 28 -22.30 -1.93 -9.67
N ILE A 29 -21.66 -3.07 -9.46
CA ILE A 29 -21.03 -3.41 -8.18
C ILE A 29 -19.97 -2.35 -7.89
N PRO A 30 -19.94 -1.75 -6.67
CA PRO A 30 -18.91 -0.78 -6.32
C PRO A 30 -17.49 -1.33 -6.49
N TYR A 31 -16.55 -0.47 -6.84
CA TYR A 31 -15.16 -0.86 -7.13
C TYR A 31 -14.55 -1.81 -6.08
N PHE A 32 -14.67 -1.48 -4.80
CA PHE A 32 -14.04 -2.29 -3.73
C PHE A 32 -14.72 -3.65 -3.54
N GLU A 33 -16.01 -3.76 -3.81
CA GLU A 33 -16.73 -5.02 -3.81
C GLU A 33 -16.34 -5.87 -5.02
N THR A 34 -16.10 -5.24 -6.17
CA THR A 34 -15.64 -5.91 -7.39
C THR A 34 -14.25 -6.52 -7.19
N ILE A 35 -13.26 -5.73 -6.76
CA ILE A 35 -11.90 -6.24 -6.59
C ILE A 35 -11.75 -7.20 -5.41
N ALA A 36 -12.74 -7.26 -4.50
CA ALA A 36 -12.75 -8.22 -3.38
C ALA A 36 -12.82 -9.68 -3.87
N PHE A 37 -13.30 -9.94 -5.08
CA PHE A 37 -13.27 -11.29 -5.68
C PHE A 37 -11.85 -11.83 -5.89
N ASN A 38 -10.85 -10.95 -6.00
CA ASN A 38 -9.43 -11.32 -6.10
C ASN A 38 -8.72 -11.35 -4.73
N ASP A 39 -9.42 -11.11 -3.63
CA ASP A 39 -8.82 -11.17 -2.30
C ASP A 39 -8.57 -12.63 -1.89
N VAL A 40 -7.30 -13.00 -1.79
CA VAL A 40 -6.89 -14.33 -1.31
C VAL A 40 -6.98 -14.34 0.21
N LYS A 41 -7.93 -15.09 0.76
CA LYS A 41 -8.13 -15.18 2.21
C LYS A 41 -6.90 -15.76 2.92
N LEU A 42 -6.63 -15.22 4.09
CA LEU A 42 -5.60 -15.78 4.97
C LEU A 42 -6.06 -17.11 5.56
N SER A 43 -5.12 -18.03 5.81
CA SER A 43 -5.42 -19.29 6.51
C SER A 43 -6.07 -19.02 7.88
N ALA A 44 -7.09 -19.78 8.24
CA ALA A 44 -7.68 -19.73 9.58
C ALA A 44 -6.66 -20.15 10.66
N ASN A 45 -5.75 -21.05 10.29
CA ASN A 45 -4.70 -21.57 11.18
C ASN A 45 -3.33 -21.01 10.70
N PRO A 46 -2.80 -19.95 11.32
CA PRO A 46 -1.48 -19.44 10.98
C PRO A 46 -0.40 -20.47 11.33
N LYS A 47 0.64 -20.53 10.51
CA LYS A 47 1.77 -21.44 10.72
C LYS A 47 2.56 -21.04 11.99
N PRO A 48 3.00 -21.99 12.82
CA PRO A 48 3.91 -21.70 13.93
C PRO A 48 5.12 -20.87 13.47
N GLY A 49 5.46 -19.83 14.24
CA GLY A 49 6.56 -18.91 13.93
C GLY A 49 6.23 -17.78 12.95
N SER A 50 5.07 -17.82 12.27
CA SER A 50 4.63 -16.70 11.44
C SER A 50 4.21 -15.49 12.29
N TRP A 51 4.15 -14.31 11.66
CA TRP A 51 3.71 -13.09 12.35
C TRP A 51 2.37 -13.29 13.05
N ARG A 52 1.36 -13.76 12.34
CA ARG A 52 0.00 -13.95 12.86
C ARG A 52 -0.11 -15.03 13.95
N TYR A 53 0.84 -15.95 14.01
CA TYR A 53 0.91 -16.95 15.08
C TYR A 53 1.45 -16.35 16.38
N ASN A 54 2.42 -15.43 16.25
CA ASN A 54 3.13 -14.86 17.39
C ASN A 54 2.48 -13.57 17.93
N HIS A 55 1.54 -12.98 17.19
CA HIS A 55 0.93 -11.68 17.53
C HIS A 55 -0.60 -11.78 17.52
N ASP A 56 -1.20 -11.54 18.66
CA ASP A 56 -2.68 -11.42 18.79
C ASP A 56 -3.10 -9.99 18.45
N GLU A 57 -3.46 -9.79 17.19
CA GLU A 57 -3.83 -8.49 16.64
C GLU A 57 -5.33 -8.39 16.43
N LYS A 58 -5.88 -7.19 16.66
CA LYS A 58 -7.31 -6.93 16.44
C LYS A 58 -7.59 -6.57 15.00
N PHE A 59 -8.65 -7.18 14.45
CA PHE A 59 -9.14 -6.82 13.12
C PHE A 59 -9.67 -5.38 13.09
N GLN A 60 -9.07 -4.53 12.29
CA GLN A 60 -9.53 -3.16 12.07
C GLN A 60 -10.61 -3.12 11.00
N LYS A 61 -11.88 -2.94 11.40
CA LYS A 61 -12.98 -2.71 10.47
C LYS A 61 -12.83 -1.36 9.76
N PHE A 62 -13.57 -1.16 8.67
CA PHE A 62 -13.58 0.11 7.96
C PHE A 62 -14.11 1.26 8.83
N GLU A 63 -15.17 1.01 9.60
CA GLU A 63 -15.80 1.97 10.50
C GLU A 63 -14.86 2.40 11.64
N ASP A 64 -14.07 1.46 12.17
CA ASP A 64 -13.05 1.75 13.20
C ASP A 64 -11.93 2.61 12.63
N PHE A 65 -11.47 2.27 11.40
CA PHE A 65 -10.50 3.09 10.68
C PHE A 65 -11.01 4.51 10.41
N GLN A 66 -12.27 4.67 10.00
CA GLN A 66 -12.83 6.00 9.75
C GLN A 66 -12.84 6.88 11.00
N LYS A 67 -13.12 6.30 12.17
CA LYS A 67 -13.16 7.00 13.47
C LYS A 67 -11.77 7.23 14.08
N SER A 68 -10.75 6.50 13.64
CA SER A 68 -9.40 6.64 14.20
C SER A 68 -8.77 7.99 13.82
N LYS A 69 -7.97 8.55 14.75
CA LYS A 69 -7.08 9.65 14.44
C LYS A 69 -6.02 9.15 13.47
N LYS A 70 -5.81 9.86 12.37
CA LYS A 70 -4.86 9.50 11.31
C LYS A 70 -4.39 10.72 10.55
N ILE A 71 -3.28 10.57 9.87
CA ILE A 71 -2.75 11.58 8.97
C ILE A 71 -3.50 11.49 7.64
N ASN A 72 -3.91 12.64 7.11
CA ASN A 72 -4.51 12.75 5.79
C ASN A 72 -3.75 13.81 4.98
N PRO A 73 -3.68 13.67 3.65
CA PRO A 73 -3.21 14.76 2.80
C PRO A 73 -4.13 15.98 2.90
N GLU A 74 -3.51 17.16 2.94
CA GLU A 74 -4.19 18.46 2.97
C GLU A 74 -3.59 19.38 1.90
N PRO A 75 -4.29 20.44 1.45
CA PRO A 75 -3.71 21.43 0.56
C PRO A 75 -2.39 21.99 1.12
N GLY A 76 -1.32 21.90 0.33
CA GLY A 76 0.02 22.32 0.77
C GLY A 76 0.76 21.34 1.70
N LYS A 77 0.16 20.18 2.05
CA LYS A 77 0.77 19.12 2.86
C LYS A 77 0.38 17.74 2.33
N ASN A 78 0.81 17.44 1.12
CA ASN A 78 0.39 16.26 0.37
C ASN A 78 1.54 15.56 -0.37
N THR A 79 2.79 15.84 -0.04
CA THR A 79 3.94 15.22 -0.68
C THR A 79 4.51 14.11 0.21
N ILE A 80 4.80 12.95 -0.37
CA ILE A 80 5.61 11.89 0.23
C ILE A 80 7.08 12.26 0.03
N TYR A 81 7.87 12.21 1.09
CA TYR A 81 9.31 12.38 0.99
C TYR A 81 10.03 11.10 1.37
N LEU A 82 11.06 10.76 0.61
CA LEU A 82 12.02 9.71 0.93
C LEU A 82 13.32 10.36 1.42
N GLN A 83 13.81 9.94 2.57
CA GLN A 83 15.08 10.39 3.15
C GLN A 83 16.07 9.23 3.14
N PRO A 84 16.96 9.15 2.15
CA PRO A 84 18.06 8.19 2.20
C PRO A 84 19.04 8.55 3.31
N ILE A 85 19.48 7.53 4.08
CA ILE A 85 20.41 7.69 5.20
C ILE A 85 21.47 6.59 5.09
N GLY A 86 22.70 6.96 4.77
CA GLY A 86 23.82 6.05 4.66
C GLY A 86 24.62 6.17 3.38
N ASP A 87 25.37 5.13 3.05
CA ASP A 87 26.24 5.06 1.88
C ASP A 87 25.67 4.02 0.90
N PHE A 88 25.14 4.50 -0.22
CA PHE A 88 24.44 3.66 -1.19
C PHE A 88 25.29 3.43 -2.44
N ASN A 89 25.40 2.18 -2.88
CA ASN A 89 25.95 1.84 -4.19
C ASN A 89 24.94 2.18 -5.31
N GLU A 90 25.36 2.05 -6.57
CA GLU A 90 24.53 2.44 -7.72
C GLU A 90 23.24 1.61 -7.85
N LEU A 91 23.27 0.32 -7.53
CA LEU A 91 22.08 -0.52 -7.55
C LEU A 91 21.09 -0.09 -6.44
N GLN A 92 21.57 0.19 -5.24
CA GLN A 92 20.72 0.68 -4.15
C GLN A 92 20.10 2.04 -4.45
N LYS A 93 20.85 2.95 -5.07
CA LYS A 93 20.28 4.23 -5.55
C LYS A 93 19.18 4.01 -6.57
N LYS A 94 19.35 3.05 -7.47
CA LYS A 94 18.35 2.67 -8.47
C LYS A 94 17.11 2.05 -7.80
N GLU A 95 17.25 1.21 -6.77
CA GLU A 95 16.12 0.69 -5.98
C GLU A 95 15.31 1.84 -5.34
N ILE A 96 15.97 2.86 -4.78
CA ILE A 96 15.33 4.03 -4.18
C ILE A 96 14.54 4.83 -5.23
N GLU A 97 15.12 5.05 -6.41
CA GLU A 97 14.42 5.74 -7.51
C GLU A 97 13.19 4.96 -8.01
N PHE A 98 13.30 3.64 -8.15
CA PHE A 98 12.16 2.79 -8.53
C PHE A 98 11.08 2.79 -7.44
N THR A 99 11.47 2.76 -6.18
CA THR A 99 10.54 2.87 -5.05
C THR A 99 9.84 4.22 -5.02
N LYS A 100 10.52 5.32 -5.34
CA LYS A 100 9.89 6.65 -5.49
C LYS A 100 8.82 6.63 -6.59
N GLU A 101 9.15 6.11 -7.80
CA GLU A 101 8.20 6.00 -8.91
C GLU A 101 6.97 5.16 -8.50
N TYR A 102 7.22 4.00 -7.89
CA TYR A 102 6.16 3.12 -7.38
C TYR A 102 5.26 3.80 -6.36
N LEU A 103 5.80 4.43 -5.33
CA LEU A 103 5.01 5.08 -4.27
C LEU A 103 4.17 6.24 -4.80
N LYS A 104 4.72 7.02 -5.75
CA LYS A 104 3.96 8.07 -6.44
C LYS A 104 2.72 7.52 -7.14
N ILE A 105 2.84 6.40 -7.83
CA ILE A 105 1.73 5.73 -8.50
C ILE A 105 0.80 5.10 -7.47
N TYR A 106 1.37 4.40 -6.48
CA TYR A 106 0.62 3.62 -5.51
C TYR A 106 -0.32 4.47 -4.65
N PHE A 107 0.13 5.64 -4.20
CA PHE A 107 -0.65 6.57 -3.39
C PHE A 107 -1.28 7.72 -4.20
N GLN A 108 -0.91 7.90 -5.47
CA GLN A 108 -1.24 9.07 -6.30
C GLN A 108 -0.93 10.40 -5.59
N LEU A 109 0.14 10.43 -4.85
CA LEU A 109 0.72 11.60 -4.21
C LEU A 109 2.08 11.90 -4.80
N ASP A 110 2.43 13.17 -4.93
CA ASP A 110 3.78 13.51 -5.36
C ASP A 110 4.82 12.91 -4.42
N THR A 111 5.92 12.40 -4.96
CA THR A 111 6.96 11.71 -4.18
C THR A 111 8.33 12.25 -4.56
N LYS A 112 9.08 12.71 -3.56
CA LYS A 112 10.40 13.35 -3.73
C LYS A 112 11.45 12.67 -2.88
N ILE A 113 12.70 12.65 -3.36
CA ILE A 113 13.86 12.19 -2.60
C ILE A 113 14.60 13.41 -2.05
N LEU A 114 14.91 13.39 -0.77
CA LEU A 114 15.77 14.40 -0.13
C LEU A 114 17.26 14.07 -0.32
N PRO A 115 18.16 15.03 -0.16
CA PRO A 115 19.58 14.77 -0.15
C PRO A 115 19.97 13.69 0.87
N VAL A 116 20.92 12.85 0.52
CA VAL A 116 21.39 11.73 1.37
C VAL A 116 21.98 12.28 2.68
N LEU A 117 21.61 11.67 3.80
CA LEU A 117 22.24 11.91 5.11
C LEU A 117 23.33 10.87 5.36
N SER A 118 24.45 11.32 5.93
CA SER A 118 25.54 10.41 6.33
C SER A 118 25.16 9.60 7.58
N ASN A 119 25.70 8.38 7.68
CA ASN A 119 25.63 7.52 8.88
C ASN A 119 26.24 8.16 10.14
N THR A 120 27.01 9.23 10.00
CA THR A 120 27.59 9.98 11.14
C THR A 120 26.53 10.65 12.02
N ILE A 121 25.28 10.77 11.54
CA ILE A 121 24.16 11.28 12.35
C ILE A 121 23.74 10.33 13.48
N PHE A 122 24.14 9.06 13.44
CA PHE A 122 23.83 8.06 14.46
C PHE A 122 24.92 8.03 15.53
N PRO A 123 24.67 8.51 16.76
CA PRO A 123 25.63 8.41 17.87
C PRO A 123 25.87 6.93 18.24
N LYS A 124 27.01 6.66 18.87
CA LYS A 124 27.38 5.30 19.30
C LYS A 124 26.33 4.65 20.21
N THR A 125 25.62 5.43 20.99
CA THR A 125 24.60 4.98 21.95
C THR A 125 23.36 4.34 21.32
N VAL A 126 23.11 4.57 20.03
CA VAL A 126 21.96 4.01 19.30
C VAL A 126 22.36 2.91 18.32
N ARG A 127 23.64 2.50 18.38
CA ARG A 127 24.20 1.43 17.58
C ARG A 127 24.45 0.22 18.46
N ARG A 128 24.23 -0.96 17.91
CA ARG A 128 24.65 -2.23 18.53
C ARG A 128 25.29 -3.13 17.51
N ILE A 129 26.14 -4.05 17.97
CA ILE A 129 26.64 -5.15 17.16
C ILE A 129 25.76 -6.37 17.41
N PHE A 130 25.18 -6.91 16.35
CA PHE A 130 24.38 -8.13 16.42
C PHE A 130 25.25 -9.39 16.35
N LYS A 131 24.65 -10.56 16.56
CA LYS A 131 25.36 -11.85 16.77
C LYS A 131 26.33 -12.25 15.65
N ASP A 132 26.08 -11.79 14.43
CA ASP A 132 26.91 -12.03 13.24
C ASP A 132 27.94 -10.94 12.95
N GLY A 133 28.15 -10.02 13.90
CA GLY A 133 29.07 -8.88 13.77
C GLY A 133 28.47 -7.68 13.03
N GLN A 134 27.20 -7.73 12.67
CA GLN A 134 26.55 -6.63 11.96
C GLN A 134 26.19 -5.47 12.88
N GLU A 135 26.45 -4.26 12.42
CA GLU A 135 26.00 -3.06 13.11
C GLU A 135 24.53 -2.79 12.80
N GLN A 136 23.74 -2.62 13.86
CA GLN A 136 22.33 -2.27 13.78
C GLN A 136 22.08 -0.90 14.40
N ILE A 137 21.09 -0.18 13.87
CA ILE A 137 20.66 1.13 14.34
C ILE A 137 19.29 1.02 15.02
N LEU A 138 19.10 1.72 16.15
CA LEU A 138 17.81 1.79 16.84
C LEU A 138 16.80 2.56 16.00
N ALA A 139 15.78 1.85 15.50
CA ALA A 139 14.77 2.40 14.59
C ALA A 139 14.00 3.57 15.21
N GLY A 140 13.63 3.49 16.50
CA GLY A 140 12.96 4.57 17.22
C GLY A 140 13.76 5.88 17.22
N TYR A 141 15.09 5.79 17.35
CA TYR A 141 15.93 6.99 17.24
C TYR A 141 15.88 7.64 15.85
N VAL A 142 15.83 6.81 14.80
CA VAL A 142 15.70 7.32 13.42
C VAL A 142 14.40 8.11 13.28
N LEU A 143 13.29 7.58 13.80
CA LEU A 143 12.00 8.28 13.75
C LEU A 143 12.04 9.60 14.55
N ASP A 144 12.35 9.52 15.84
CA ASP A 144 12.10 10.60 16.80
C ASP A 144 13.17 11.69 16.75
N SER A 145 14.44 11.29 16.57
CA SER A 145 15.58 12.21 16.64
C SER A 145 16.06 12.70 15.27
N VAL A 146 15.80 11.93 14.20
CA VAL A 146 16.26 12.28 12.86
C VAL A 146 15.11 12.76 11.98
N LEU A 147 14.08 11.92 11.74
CA LEU A 147 13.07 12.19 10.73
C LEU A 147 12.07 13.27 11.16
N ILE A 148 11.55 13.24 12.40
CA ILE A 148 10.61 14.26 12.89
C ILE A 148 11.19 15.65 12.73
N LYS A 149 12.47 15.84 13.06
CA LYS A 149 13.15 17.15 12.99
C LYS A 149 13.42 17.62 11.56
N ARG A 150 13.37 16.71 10.58
CA ARG A 150 13.70 16.99 9.18
C ARG A 150 12.49 16.92 8.24
N LYS A 151 11.31 16.59 8.78
CA LYS A 151 10.10 16.47 7.97
C LYS A 151 9.79 17.82 7.29
N PRO A 152 9.78 17.90 5.95
CA PRO A 152 9.43 19.12 5.23
C PRO A 152 8.02 19.61 5.60
N LYS A 153 7.78 20.91 5.54
CA LYS A 153 6.48 21.50 5.90
C LYS A 153 5.32 21.01 5.01
N ASP A 154 5.61 20.76 3.74
CA ASP A 154 4.66 20.24 2.74
C ASP A 154 4.60 18.71 2.72
N ALA A 155 5.36 18.02 3.59
CA ALA A 155 5.31 16.56 3.69
C ALA A 155 4.06 16.10 4.43
N VAL A 156 3.24 15.26 3.77
CA VAL A 156 2.24 14.46 4.48
C VAL A 156 2.94 13.36 5.29
N VAL A 157 3.89 12.65 4.67
CA VAL A 157 4.74 11.65 5.32
C VAL A 157 6.20 11.79 4.89
N LEU A 158 7.11 11.38 5.76
CA LEU A 158 8.53 11.27 5.49
C LEU A 158 9.01 9.85 5.81
N MET A 159 9.49 9.14 4.77
CA MET A 159 9.98 7.77 4.88
C MET A 159 11.51 7.76 4.79
N GLY A 160 12.19 7.34 5.86
CA GLY A 160 13.62 7.07 5.86
C GLY A 160 13.92 5.76 5.14
N ILE A 161 15.00 5.72 4.37
CA ILE A 161 15.54 4.49 3.76
C ILE A 161 17.01 4.40 4.17
N THR A 162 17.40 3.29 4.81
CA THR A 162 18.80 3.09 5.23
C THR A 162 19.35 1.77 4.72
N GLU A 163 20.66 1.75 4.42
CA GLU A 163 21.39 0.51 4.11
C GLU A 163 21.83 -0.25 5.38
N ARG A 164 21.66 0.37 6.57
CA ARG A 164 21.97 -0.26 7.85
C ARG A 164 20.81 -1.13 8.32
N ASP A 165 21.16 -2.22 9.02
CA ASP A 165 20.16 -3.06 9.67
C ASP A 165 19.51 -2.31 10.84
N LEU A 166 18.24 -2.60 11.14
CA LEU A 166 17.45 -1.92 12.15
C LEU A 166 17.00 -2.88 13.26
N TYR A 167 16.96 -2.36 14.49
CA TYR A 167 16.29 -3.03 15.60
C TYR A 167 15.31 -2.07 16.29
N PRO A 168 14.13 -2.57 16.74
CA PRO A 168 13.12 -1.69 17.33
C PRO A 168 13.35 -1.45 18.82
N ILE A 169 13.73 -2.53 19.56
CA ILE A 169 14.03 -2.56 20.99
C ILE A 169 15.14 -3.58 21.24
N PRO A 170 15.84 -3.54 22.40
CA PRO A 170 16.96 -4.45 22.69
C PRO A 170 16.65 -5.93 22.55
N GLU A 171 15.41 -6.35 22.91
CA GLU A 171 14.99 -7.75 22.96
C GLU A 171 14.70 -8.34 21.58
N TRP A 172 14.46 -7.52 20.58
CA TRP A 172 14.15 -7.97 19.21
C TRP A 172 15.41 -8.08 18.36
N ASN A 173 15.42 -9.08 17.49
CA ASN A 173 16.56 -9.32 16.61
C ASN A 173 16.70 -8.21 15.55
N TYR A 174 15.66 -7.89 14.83
CA TYR A 174 15.62 -6.85 13.79
C TYR A 174 14.17 -6.49 13.42
N VAL A 175 14.05 -5.43 12.63
CA VAL A 175 12.82 -5.10 11.87
C VAL A 175 13.19 -4.69 10.46
N PHE A 176 12.30 -4.94 9.51
CA PHE A 176 12.43 -4.45 8.13
C PHE A 176 12.05 -2.97 8.02
N GLY A 177 11.10 -2.53 8.83
CA GLY A 177 10.65 -1.16 8.92
C GLY A 177 9.99 -0.86 10.26
N LEU A 178 9.73 0.41 10.49
CA LEU A 178 9.00 0.93 11.65
C LEU A 178 8.36 2.26 11.27
N ALA A 179 7.11 2.47 11.66
CA ALA A 179 6.39 3.72 11.42
C ALA A 179 5.78 4.31 12.69
N SER A 180 5.72 5.64 12.75
CA SER A 180 4.94 6.40 13.73
C SER A 180 3.59 6.79 13.13
N TYR A 181 2.52 6.26 13.68
CA TYR A 181 1.14 6.58 13.28
C TYR A 181 0.78 8.05 13.47
N GLU A 182 1.38 8.70 14.48
CA GLU A 182 1.02 10.08 14.84
C GLU A 182 1.84 11.14 14.12
N ASN A 183 3.13 10.84 13.88
CA ASN A 183 4.07 11.83 13.36
C ASN A 183 4.22 11.81 11.83
N GLY A 184 3.73 10.77 11.17
CA GLY A 184 3.87 10.57 9.74
C GLY A 184 5.34 10.48 9.32
N VAL A 185 6.11 9.76 10.11
CA VAL A 185 7.49 9.38 9.82
C VAL A 185 7.64 7.88 9.95
N GLY A 186 8.50 7.27 9.15
CA GLY A 186 8.82 5.86 9.22
C GLY A 186 10.20 5.61 8.63
N VAL A 187 10.74 4.44 8.85
CA VAL A 187 12.04 4.02 8.29
C VAL A 187 11.95 2.58 7.79
N THR A 188 12.60 2.28 6.67
CA THR A 188 12.85 0.93 6.18
C THR A 188 14.35 0.69 6.01
N SER A 189 14.78 -0.55 6.26
CA SER A 189 16.14 -1.02 6.04
C SER A 189 16.21 -1.83 4.76
N MET A 190 17.16 -1.51 3.88
CA MET A 190 17.48 -2.33 2.70
C MET A 190 18.43 -3.49 3.03
N TYR A 191 19.05 -3.48 4.21
CA TYR A 191 20.16 -4.36 4.59
C TYR A 191 19.92 -5.84 4.28
N ARG A 192 18.70 -6.33 4.59
CA ARG A 192 18.37 -7.76 4.46
C ARG A 192 17.76 -8.13 3.11
N PHE A 193 17.34 -7.15 2.28
CA PHE A 193 16.48 -7.42 1.13
C PHE A 193 17.16 -8.21 0.01
N ALA A 194 18.46 -8.03 -0.18
CA ALA A 194 19.22 -8.80 -1.17
C ALA A 194 19.57 -10.21 -0.70
N ASN A 195 19.32 -10.57 0.58
CA ASN A 195 19.74 -11.83 1.19
C ASN A 195 21.23 -12.11 0.98
N GLY A 196 22.07 -11.09 1.26
CA GLY A 196 23.50 -11.04 1.01
C GLY A 196 23.87 -9.82 0.18
N HIS A 197 24.70 -9.99 -0.85
CA HIS A 197 25.11 -8.89 -1.72
C HIS A 197 24.06 -8.59 -2.80
N LEU A 198 23.74 -7.31 -3.00
CA LEU A 198 22.90 -6.86 -4.08
C LEU A 198 23.65 -6.96 -5.41
N THR A 199 23.04 -7.63 -6.37
CA THR A 199 23.54 -7.89 -7.72
C THR A 199 22.42 -7.70 -8.74
N ASP A 200 22.72 -7.64 -10.04
CA ASP A 200 21.68 -7.57 -11.08
C ASP A 200 20.72 -8.78 -11.04
N SER A 201 21.19 -9.95 -10.59
CA SER A 201 20.36 -11.16 -10.56
C SER A 201 19.29 -11.15 -9.46
N ASN A 202 19.51 -10.48 -8.33
CA ASN A 202 18.54 -10.37 -7.23
C ASN A 202 17.95 -8.96 -7.09
N PHE A 203 18.28 -8.04 -8.00
CA PHE A 203 17.85 -6.64 -7.97
C PHE A 203 16.32 -6.48 -7.93
N ASN A 204 15.60 -7.21 -8.79
CA ASN A 204 14.15 -7.10 -8.85
C ASN A 204 13.47 -7.60 -7.57
N GLU A 205 13.99 -8.69 -6.98
CA GLU A 205 13.48 -9.24 -5.72
C GLU A 205 13.72 -8.27 -4.55
N SER A 206 14.95 -7.76 -4.42
CA SER A 206 15.31 -6.77 -3.41
C SER A 206 14.49 -5.48 -3.55
N THR A 207 14.37 -4.96 -4.78
CA THR A 207 13.57 -3.78 -5.09
C THR A 207 12.10 -3.97 -4.72
N LEU A 208 11.53 -5.14 -5.03
CA LEU A 208 10.13 -5.43 -4.69
C LEU A 208 9.91 -5.48 -3.17
N ARG A 209 10.88 -6.04 -2.41
CA ARG A 209 10.84 -6.02 -0.94
C ARG A 209 10.89 -4.60 -0.39
N LEU A 210 11.76 -3.74 -0.94
CA LEU A 210 11.81 -2.32 -0.56
C LEU A 210 10.49 -1.60 -0.83
N MET A 211 9.88 -1.84 -1.99
CA MET A 211 8.56 -1.27 -2.34
C MET A 211 7.47 -1.75 -1.38
N LYS A 212 7.41 -3.05 -1.09
CA LYS A 212 6.43 -3.65 -0.18
C LYS A 212 6.55 -3.06 1.22
N ILE A 213 7.73 -3.07 1.82
CA ILE A 213 7.94 -2.55 3.18
C ILE A 213 7.71 -1.04 3.21
N SER A 214 8.20 -0.28 2.23
CA SER A 214 7.95 1.18 2.20
C SER A 214 6.46 1.52 2.10
N SER A 215 5.68 0.84 1.25
CA SER A 215 4.24 1.07 1.15
C SER A 215 3.48 0.57 2.38
N HIS A 216 3.95 -0.47 3.05
CA HIS A 216 3.45 -0.97 4.32
C HIS A 216 3.61 0.07 5.44
N GLU A 217 4.82 0.57 5.66
CA GLU A 217 5.09 1.59 6.68
C GLU A 217 4.33 2.90 6.40
N ILE A 218 4.25 3.32 5.15
CA ILE A 218 3.42 4.49 4.77
C ILE A 218 1.93 4.20 5.01
N GLY A 219 1.46 2.99 4.78
CA GLY A 219 0.11 2.56 5.12
C GLY A 219 -0.20 2.71 6.61
N HIS A 220 0.76 2.38 7.48
CA HIS A 220 0.66 2.62 8.92
C HIS A 220 0.58 4.11 9.26
N MET A 221 1.36 4.96 8.61
CA MET A 221 1.28 6.41 8.79
C MET A 221 -0.09 6.98 8.40
N PHE A 222 -0.79 6.34 7.45
CA PHE A 222 -2.17 6.65 7.09
C PHE A 222 -3.22 5.94 7.98
N GLY A 223 -2.81 5.33 9.08
CA GLY A 223 -3.69 4.78 10.11
C GLY A 223 -4.16 3.34 9.88
N ILE A 224 -3.62 2.61 8.90
CA ILE A 224 -3.96 1.21 8.68
C ILE A 224 -3.12 0.34 9.60
N THR A 225 -3.75 -0.52 10.40
CA THR A 225 -3.07 -1.57 11.18
C THR A 225 -2.76 -2.78 10.30
N HIS A 226 -2.04 -3.77 10.82
CA HIS A 226 -1.83 -5.01 10.09
C HIS A 226 -3.13 -5.61 9.62
N CYS A 227 -3.16 -6.05 8.37
CA CYS A 227 -4.34 -6.60 7.72
C CYS A 227 -4.56 -8.05 8.13
N LEU A 228 -5.75 -8.35 8.65
CA LEU A 228 -6.20 -9.71 8.94
C LEU A 228 -7.29 -10.18 7.97
N ASN A 229 -7.61 -9.40 6.92
CA ASN A 229 -8.69 -9.70 5.99
C ASN A 229 -8.27 -10.69 4.88
N ALA A 230 -7.12 -10.43 4.25
CA ALA A 230 -6.63 -11.19 3.08
C ALA A 230 -5.12 -11.04 2.93
N ASN A 231 -4.53 -11.79 1.98
CA ASN A 231 -3.14 -11.56 1.55
C ASN A 231 -3.01 -10.14 0.99
N CYS A 232 -2.14 -9.35 1.59
CA CYS A 232 -2.14 -7.90 1.47
C CYS A 232 -0.77 -7.34 1.85
N VAL A 233 -0.36 -6.26 1.21
CA VAL A 233 0.86 -5.53 1.61
C VAL A 233 0.85 -5.11 3.08
N MET A 234 -0.32 -4.93 3.68
CA MET A 234 -0.46 -4.56 5.10
C MET A 234 -0.46 -5.76 6.06
N ASN A 235 -0.12 -6.98 5.63
CA ASN A 235 0.09 -8.08 6.58
C ASN A 235 1.41 -7.89 7.33
N GLY A 236 1.44 -8.21 8.63
CA GLY A 236 2.67 -8.26 9.40
C GLY A 236 3.56 -9.43 8.96
N THR A 237 4.88 -9.27 9.02
CA THR A 237 5.86 -10.28 8.60
C THR A 237 7.06 -10.32 9.53
N ASN A 238 7.51 -11.55 9.90
CA ASN A 238 8.71 -11.79 10.69
C ASN A 238 9.95 -12.08 9.83
N THR A 239 9.74 -12.52 8.58
CA THR A 239 10.81 -13.04 7.72
C THR A 239 10.65 -12.52 6.29
N LEU A 240 11.74 -12.55 5.51
CA LEU A 240 11.69 -12.28 4.07
C LEU A 240 10.74 -13.23 3.33
N SER A 241 10.73 -14.51 3.73
CA SER A 241 9.82 -15.50 3.12
C SER A 241 8.34 -15.13 3.32
N GLU A 242 7.96 -14.55 4.47
CA GLU A 242 6.61 -14.01 4.66
C GLU A 242 6.38 -12.76 3.82
N THR A 243 7.36 -11.85 3.75
CA THR A 243 7.29 -10.64 2.90
C THR A 243 7.13 -11.01 1.42
N ASP A 244 7.84 -12.04 0.96
CA ASP A 244 7.76 -12.52 -0.43
C ASP A 244 6.42 -13.20 -0.73
N PHE A 245 5.85 -13.91 0.25
CA PHE A 245 4.55 -14.54 0.13
C PHE A 245 3.40 -13.52 0.00
N HIS A 246 3.52 -12.35 0.63
CA HIS A 246 2.51 -11.32 0.55
C HIS A 246 2.66 -10.46 -0.72
N TYR A 247 1.53 -10.04 -1.28
CA TYR A 247 1.51 -9.19 -2.49
C TYR A 247 1.83 -7.73 -2.15
N ALA A 248 2.39 -6.99 -3.11
CA ALA A 248 2.45 -5.53 -3.04
C ALA A 248 1.05 -4.90 -3.12
N ARG A 249 0.07 -5.67 -3.60
CA ARG A 249 -1.35 -5.27 -3.65
C ARG A 249 -1.92 -5.12 -2.24
N ALA A 250 -2.54 -3.98 -1.94
CA ALA A 250 -3.46 -3.90 -0.80
C ALA A 250 -4.75 -4.67 -1.13
N CYS A 251 -5.31 -5.43 -0.17
CA CYS A 251 -6.62 -6.06 -0.36
C CYS A 251 -7.74 -5.01 -0.50
N SER A 252 -8.92 -5.43 -0.94
CA SER A 252 -10.06 -4.53 -1.19
C SER A 252 -10.40 -3.64 0.01
N LEU A 253 -10.37 -4.20 1.22
CA LEU A 253 -10.62 -3.46 2.47
C LEU A 253 -9.55 -2.39 2.72
N CYS A 254 -8.26 -2.74 2.55
CA CYS A 254 -7.16 -1.79 2.75
C CYS A 254 -7.13 -0.72 1.65
N GLN A 255 -7.47 -1.06 0.39
CA GLN A 255 -7.66 -0.06 -0.67
C GLN A 255 -8.81 0.90 -0.35
N ARG A 256 -9.94 0.40 0.18
CA ARG A 256 -11.06 1.23 0.62
C ARG A 256 -10.67 2.19 1.74
N LYS A 257 -9.89 1.71 2.73
CA LYS A 257 -9.34 2.55 3.80
C LYS A 257 -8.45 3.64 3.24
N LEU A 258 -7.45 3.29 2.42
CA LEU A 258 -6.57 4.27 1.78
C LEU A 258 -7.34 5.30 0.96
N ASN A 259 -8.25 4.86 0.10
CA ASN A 259 -9.02 5.74 -0.77
C ASN A 259 -9.94 6.70 -0.01
N SER A 260 -10.39 6.33 1.19
CA SER A 260 -11.17 7.23 2.05
C SER A 260 -10.32 8.33 2.71
N SER A 261 -9.01 8.16 2.79
CA SER A 261 -8.05 9.14 3.32
C SER A 261 -7.31 9.89 2.21
N ILE A 262 -7.02 9.19 1.12
CA ILE A 262 -6.33 9.71 -0.06
C ILE A 262 -7.25 9.44 -1.26
N PRO A 263 -8.11 10.39 -1.64
CA PRO A 263 -9.06 10.18 -2.73
C PRO A 263 -8.32 10.13 -4.07
N TYR A 264 -7.91 8.92 -4.49
CA TYR A 264 -7.27 8.64 -5.76
C TYR A 264 -8.21 7.96 -6.75
N ASP A 265 -7.91 8.09 -8.05
CA ASP A 265 -8.59 7.36 -9.11
C ASP A 265 -8.11 5.90 -9.13
N ASN A 266 -8.99 4.99 -8.70
CA ASN A 266 -8.68 3.57 -8.61
C ASN A 266 -8.30 2.93 -9.95
N LYS A 267 -9.00 3.27 -11.05
CA LYS A 267 -8.73 2.70 -12.38
C LYS A 267 -7.42 3.22 -12.96
N LYS A 268 -7.20 4.53 -12.85
CA LYS A 268 -5.94 5.17 -13.26
C LYS A 268 -4.77 4.55 -12.51
N ARG A 269 -4.88 4.39 -11.19
CA ARG A 269 -3.85 3.76 -10.34
C ARG A 269 -3.47 2.36 -10.82
N LEU A 270 -4.47 1.50 -11.09
CA LEU A 270 -4.21 0.15 -11.59
C LEU A 270 -3.54 0.16 -12.97
N LEU A 271 -3.96 1.02 -13.89
CA LEU A 271 -3.35 1.14 -15.22
C LEU A 271 -1.90 1.63 -15.15
N GLU A 272 -1.61 2.56 -14.26
CA GLU A 272 -0.24 3.07 -14.05
C GLU A 272 0.65 2.00 -13.36
N LEU A 273 0.13 1.28 -12.34
CA LEU A 273 0.83 0.15 -11.73
C LEU A 273 1.12 -0.98 -12.75
N LYS A 274 0.15 -1.30 -13.62
CA LYS A 274 0.37 -2.27 -14.70
C LYS A 274 1.59 -1.88 -15.55
N ARG A 275 1.61 -0.64 -16.06
CA ARG A 275 2.73 -0.14 -16.90
C ARG A 275 4.06 -0.15 -16.14
N PHE A 276 4.03 0.21 -14.86
CA PHE A 276 5.21 0.21 -14.01
C PHE A 276 5.77 -1.20 -13.83
N PHE A 277 4.94 -2.18 -13.44
CA PHE A 277 5.38 -3.56 -13.24
C PHE A 277 5.84 -4.24 -14.55
N GLU A 278 5.18 -3.94 -15.66
CA GLU A 278 5.58 -4.40 -16.99
C GLU A 278 6.97 -3.84 -17.37
N LYS A 279 7.15 -2.52 -17.27
CA LYS A 279 8.42 -1.81 -17.53
C LYS A 279 9.60 -2.36 -16.72
N HIS A 280 9.36 -2.75 -15.48
CA HIS A 280 10.39 -3.22 -14.55
C HIS A 280 10.45 -4.74 -14.40
N HIS A 281 9.72 -5.48 -15.24
CA HIS A 281 9.70 -6.96 -15.26
C HIS A 281 9.29 -7.60 -13.91
N LEU A 282 8.41 -6.95 -13.15
CA LEU A 282 7.87 -7.45 -11.89
C LEU A 282 6.62 -8.30 -12.14
N ASN A 283 6.81 -9.44 -12.80
CA ASN A 283 5.74 -10.25 -13.40
C ASN A 283 4.70 -10.77 -12.40
N SER A 284 5.09 -11.10 -11.17
CA SER A 284 4.15 -11.55 -10.13
C SER A 284 3.13 -10.46 -9.78
N GLU A 285 3.57 -9.22 -9.60
CA GLU A 285 2.73 -8.08 -9.27
C GLU A 285 1.93 -7.60 -10.50
N LEU A 286 2.52 -7.69 -11.70
CA LEU A 286 1.84 -7.43 -12.97
C LEU A 286 0.59 -8.31 -13.09
N ALA A 287 0.73 -9.62 -12.90
CA ALA A 287 -0.38 -10.57 -12.97
C ALA A 287 -1.51 -10.22 -11.97
N ARG A 288 -1.17 -9.73 -10.77
CA ARG A 288 -2.17 -9.32 -9.77
C ARG A 288 -2.95 -8.08 -10.16
N VAL A 289 -2.27 -7.09 -10.71
CA VAL A 289 -2.94 -5.87 -11.22
C VAL A 289 -3.83 -6.19 -12.42
N GLU A 290 -3.39 -7.08 -13.32
CA GLU A 290 -4.21 -7.53 -14.45
C GLU A 290 -5.47 -8.28 -14.01
N GLN A 291 -5.40 -9.11 -12.97
CA GLN A 291 -6.58 -9.73 -12.38
C GLN A 291 -7.60 -8.69 -11.90
N ASP A 292 -7.16 -7.64 -11.18
CA ASP A 292 -8.07 -6.57 -10.74
C ASP A 292 -8.64 -5.80 -11.94
N LEU A 293 -7.85 -5.50 -12.96
CA LEU A 293 -8.32 -4.81 -14.17
C LEU A 293 -9.34 -5.62 -14.95
N ASN A 294 -9.18 -6.96 -15.04
CA ASN A 294 -10.12 -7.85 -15.72
C ASN A 294 -11.52 -7.85 -15.07
N LEU A 295 -11.60 -7.68 -13.75
CA LEU A 295 -12.89 -7.55 -13.07
C LEU A 295 -13.60 -6.21 -13.33
N LEU A 296 -12.89 -5.20 -13.86
CA LEU A 296 -13.40 -3.85 -14.08
C LEU A 296 -13.80 -3.58 -15.54
N GLN A 297 -13.68 -4.59 -16.40
CA GLN A 297 -14.17 -4.56 -17.79
C GLN A 297 -15.66 -4.90 -17.80
#